data_d0f6b15a28f4298fe4c85cef3b92aad4
#
_entry.id   d0f6b15a28f4298fe4c85cef3b92aad4
#
_cell.length_a   1.000
_cell.length_b   1.000
_cell.length_c   1.000
_cell.angle_alpha   90.00
_cell.angle_beta   90.00
_cell.angle_gamma   90.00
#
_symmetry.space_group_name_H-M   'P 1'
#
loop_
_entity.id
_entity.type
_entity.pdbx_description
1 polymer ?
#
loop_
_entity_poly.entity_id
_entity_poly.type
_entity_poly.pdbx_seq_one_letter_code
_entity_poly.pdbx_strand_id
1 'polypeptide(L)'
;LSMRKAKQIRVRQPLAKLTVVVEDPQAVAAYTDILKSELNVKDVEFCTLEDAGSQGLTIVNELRVNARVAGKRLRKDVQFAIKASKSGAWHVNEAGAPVCETPNGEIALEEGEYELINRVEEKDAQEAANSVSAALPTGGFVILDTELNDDLLAEGYARDVIRSVQDARKAADLDIADRI
;
A
#
# COMPACT_ATOMS: atom_id res chain seq x y z
N LEU A 1 -1.76 5.75 7.20
CA LEU A 1 -0.77 6.71 7.73
C LEU A 1 0.63 6.50 7.14
N SER A 2 1.14 5.27 7.01
CA SER A 2 2.49 4.97 6.49
C SER A 2 2.72 5.51 5.07
N MET A 3 1.77 5.31 4.16
CA MET A 3 1.84 5.76 2.76
C MET A 3 1.98 7.29 2.66
N ARG A 4 1.14 8.05 3.39
CA ARG A 4 1.23 9.51 3.42
C ARG A 4 2.56 10.00 4.03
N LYS A 5 3.04 9.30 5.07
CA LYS A 5 4.33 9.62 5.70
C LYS A 5 5.50 9.40 4.73
N ALA A 6 5.47 8.35 3.92
CA ALA A 6 6.50 8.09 2.91
C ALA A 6 6.63 9.21 1.87
N LYS A 7 5.52 9.89 1.58
CA LYS A 7 5.45 11.06 0.65
C LYS A 7 5.43 12.41 1.38
N GLN A 8 5.61 12.45 2.70
CA GLN A 8 5.57 13.65 3.53
C GLN A 8 4.26 14.46 3.42
N ILE A 9 3.16 13.77 3.10
CA ILE A 9 1.84 14.39 2.95
C ILE A 9 1.13 14.40 4.30
N ARG A 10 0.61 15.57 4.70
CA ARG A 10 -0.17 15.71 5.92
C ARG A 10 -1.47 14.91 5.86
N VAL A 11 -1.91 14.36 6.99
CA VAL A 11 -3.15 13.58 7.07
C VAL A 11 -4.38 14.39 6.64
N ARG A 12 -4.37 15.71 6.92
CA ARG A 12 -5.46 16.63 6.56
C ARG A 12 -5.48 17.07 5.11
N GLN A 13 -4.38 16.87 4.38
CA GLN A 13 -4.34 17.14 2.95
C GLN A 13 -5.24 16.14 2.24
N PRO A 14 -6.34 16.56 1.59
CA PRO A 14 -7.13 15.64 0.78
C PRO A 14 -6.34 15.20 -0.44
N LEU A 15 -6.56 13.96 -0.86
CA LEU A 15 -5.96 13.39 -2.07
C LEU A 15 -7.06 13.02 -3.05
N ALA A 16 -6.70 12.92 -4.32
CA ALA A 16 -7.67 12.70 -5.38
C ALA A 16 -8.30 11.29 -5.28
N LYS A 17 -7.49 10.25 -5.23
CA LYS A 17 -7.96 8.89 -5.46
C LYS A 17 -7.21 7.85 -4.65
N LEU A 18 -7.95 6.82 -4.25
CA LEU A 18 -7.43 5.55 -3.77
C LEU A 18 -7.93 4.43 -4.68
N THR A 19 -7.05 3.57 -5.17
CA THR A 19 -7.42 2.33 -5.84
C THR A 19 -7.19 1.16 -4.90
N VAL A 20 -8.22 0.34 -4.70
CA VAL A 20 -8.20 -0.85 -3.85
C VAL A 20 -8.29 -2.08 -4.75
N VAL A 21 -7.24 -2.89 -4.77
CA VAL A 21 -7.15 -4.10 -5.57
C VAL A 21 -7.28 -5.31 -4.65
N VAL A 22 -8.40 -6.02 -4.77
CA VAL A 22 -8.77 -7.16 -3.90
C VAL A 22 -9.46 -8.24 -4.71
N GLU A 23 -9.57 -9.46 -4.17
CA GLU A 23 -10.27 -10.56 -4.83
C GLU A 23 -11.77 -10.31 -5.02
N ASP A 24 -12.42 -9.77 -3.97
CA ASP A 24 -13.84 -9.43 -4.00
C ASP A 24 -14.03 -7.92 -3.79
N PRO A 25 -14.01 -7.11 -4.87
CA PRO A 25 -14.25 -5.68 -4.81
C PRO A 25 -15.61 -5.31 -4.23
N GLN A 26 -16.64 -6.13 -4.46
CA GLN A 26 -18.01 -5.82 -4.05
C GLN A 26 -18.20 -5.90 -2.53
N ALA A 27 -17.51 -6.81 -1.88
CA ALA A 27 -17.54 -6.93 -0.42
C ALA A 27 -17.04 -5.65 0.28
N VAL A 28 -16.11 -4.93 -0.35
CA VAL A 28 -15.49 -3.72 0.22
C VAL A 28 -16.18 -2.44 -0.27
N ALA A 29 -16.81 -2.46 -1.44
CA ALA A 29 -17.47 -1.30 -2.05
C ALA A 29 -18.58 -0.70 -1.16
N ALA A 30 -19.25 -1.50 -0.36
CA ALA A 30 -20.25 -1.03 0.60
C ALA A 30 -19.70 -0.04 1.65
N TYR A 31 -18.39 0.00 1.84
CA TYR A 31 -17.70 0.86 2.81
C TYR A 31 -17.00 2.06 2.16
N THR A 32 -17.34 2.39 0.93
CA THR A 32 -16.70 3.49 0.16
C THR A 32 -16.70 4.81 0.92
N ASP A 33 -17.82 5.22 1.52
CA ASP A 33 -17.93 6.49 2.22
C ASP A 33 -17.06 6.55 3.48
N ILE A 34 -16.97 5.42 4.19
CA ILE A 34 -16.07 5.29 5.33
C ILE A 34 -14.62 5.43 4.88
N LEU A 35 -14.24 4.75 3.81
CA LEU A 35 -12.88 4.83 3.26
C LEU A 35 -12.54 6.25 2.80
N LYS A 36 -13.46 6.93 2.10
CA LYS A 36 -13.27 8.33 1.69
C LYS A 36 -13.05 9.26 2.88
N SER A 37 -13.88 9.12 3.90
CA SER A 37 -13.82 9.95 5.11
C SER A 37 -12.55 9.70 5.93
N GLU A 38 -12.27 8.45 6.27
CA GLU A 38 -11.14 8.07 7.13
C GLU A 38 -9.78 8.30 6.47
N LEU A 39 -9.70 8.06 5.17
CA LEU A 39 -8.46 8.22 4.41
C LEU A 39 -8.30 9.61 3.81
N ASN A 40 -9.33 10.46 3.90
CA ASN A 40 -9.36 11.80 3.34
C ASN A 40 -8.99 11.81 1.85
N VAL A 41 -9.73 11.01 1.06
CA VAL A 41 -9.62 10.91 -0.39
C VAL A 41 -10.96 11.27 -1.03
N LYS A 42 -10.91 11.85 -2.24
CA LYS A 42 -12.12 12.26 -2.98
C LYS A 42 -12.84 11.10 -3.59
N ASP A 43 -12.05 10.15 -4.09
CA ASP A 43 -12.60 8.97 -4.75
C ASP A 43 -11.92 7.67 -4.32
N VAL A 44 -12.68 6.56 -4.40
CA VAL A 44 -12.17 5.21 -4.14
C VAL A 44 -12.66 4.31 -5.26
N GLU A 45 -11.72 3.73 -5.98
CA GLU A 45 -12.00 2.69 -6.97
C GLU A 45 -11.65 1.32 -6.42
N PHE A 46 -12.44 0.33 -6.83
CA PHE A 46 -12.24 -1.07 -6.48
C PHE A 46 -12.09 -1.88 -7.74
N CYS A 47 -11.09 -2.74 -7.80
CA CYS A 47 -10.87 -3.64 -8.92
C CYS A 47 -10.26 -4.96 -8.46
N THR A 48 -10.31 -5.95 -9.33
CA THR A 48 -9.58 -7.21 -9.15
C THR A 48 -8.13 -7.07 -9.63
N LEU A 49 -7.28 -8.05 -9.31
CA LEU A 49 -5.91 -8.13 -9.85
C LEU A 49 -5.90 -8.19 -11.38
N GLU A 50 -6.87 -8.90 -11.98
CA GLU A 50 -6.99 -9.04 -13.42
C GLU A 50 -7.38 -7.71 -14.08
N ASP A 51 -8.36 -7.01 -13.50
CA ASP A 51 -8.78 -5.69 -13.98
C ASP A 51 -7.66 -4.66 -13.87
N ALA A 52 -6.91 -4.67 -12.75
CA ALA A 52 -5.77 -3.79 -12.54
C ALA A 52 -4.68 -4.01 -13.61
N GLY A 53 -4.38 -5.27 -13.95
CA GLY A 53 -3.47 -5.62 -15.04
C GLY A 53 -3.96 -5.12 -16.40
N SER A 54 -5.26 -5.24 -16.68
CA SER A 54 -5.89 -4.76 -17.90
C SER A 54 -5.89 -3.23 -18.02
N GLN A 55 -5.88 -2.52 -16.90
CA GLN A 55 -5.75 -1.05 -16.85
C GLN A 55 -4.30 -0.55 -17.01
N GLY A 56 -3.37 -1.46 -17.28
CA GLY A 56 -1.97 -1.13 -17.54
C GLY A 56 -1.08 -1.05 -16.30
N LEU A 57 -1.60 -1.43 -15.13
CA LEU A 57 -0.78 -1.58 -13.93
C LEU A 57 0.06 -2.85 -14.05
N THR A 58 1.37 -2.71 -13.99
CA THR A 58 2.27 -3.87 -13.95
C THR A 58 2.32 -4.38 -12.51
N ILE A 59 1.78 -5.58 -12.29
CA ILE A 59 1.78 -6.21 -10.98
C ILE A 59 2.93 -7.21 -10.94
N VAL A 60 3.84 -7.03 -9.99
CA VAL A 60 4.95 -7.94 -9.74
C VAL A 60 4.76 -8.65 -8.41
N ASN A 61 5.07 -9.93 -8.38
CA ASN A 61 5.10 -10.67 -7.14
C ASN A 61 6.47 -10.47 -6.49
N GLU A 62 6.47 -9.98 -5.25
CA GLU A 62 7.65 -9.90 -4.41
C GLU A 62 7.63 -11.05 -3.41
N LEU A 63 8.70 -11.84 -3.42
CA LEU A 63 8.88 -12.92 -2.46
C LEU A 63 9.58 -12.39 -1.21
N ARG A 64 8.96 -12.54 -0.06
CA ARG A 64 9.58 -12.28 1.24
C ARG A 64 9.83 -13.58 1.97
N VAL A 65 11.09 -13.87 2.25
CA VAL A 65 11.48 -15.05 3.03
C VAL A 65 11.41 -14.72 4.52
N ASN A 66 10.67 -15.52 5.27
CA ASN A 66 10.67 -15.47 6.73
C ASN A 66 11.91 -16.20 7.26
N ALA A 67 12.99 -15.44 7.42
CA ALA A 67 14.28 -15.99 7.84
C ALA A 67 14.24 -16.74 9.17
N ARG A 68 13.31 -16.39 10.08
CA ARG A 68 13.19 -17.05 11.39
C ARG A 68 12.57 -18.44 11.27
N VAL A 69 11.61 -18.61 10.38
CA VAL A 69 10.94 -19.89 10.16
C VAL A 69 11.79 -20.75 9.22
N ALA A 70 12.14 -20.24 8.04
CA ALA A 70 12.95 -20.91 7.05
C ALA A 70 14.34 -21.31 7.57
N GLY A 71 14.93 -20.51 8.44
CA GLY A 71 16.25 -20.78 9.03
C GLY A 71 16.29 -22.05 9.88
N LYS A 72 15.17 -22.48 10.44
CA LYS A 72 15.10 -23.75 11.21
C LYS A 72 15.35 -24.95 10.31
N ARG A 73 14.82 -24.94 9.09
CA ARG A 73 14.95 -26.01 8.10
C ARG A 73 16.19 -25.79 7.21
N LEU A 74 16.33 -24.62 6.64
CA LEU A 74 17.36 -24.31 5.64
C LEU A 74 18.74 -24.01 6.26
N ARG A 75 18.79 -23.66 7.54
CA ARG A 75 20.05 -23.33 8.26
C ARG A 75 20.87 -22.27 7.50
N LYS A 76 22.05 -22.65 6.98
CA LYS A 76 22.95 -21.75 6.25
C LYS A 76 22.40 -21.34 4.87
N ASP A 77 21.58 -22.19 4.26
CA ASP A 77 21.03 -21.94 2.92
C ASP A 77 19.92 -20.89 2.92
N VAL A 78 19.38 -20.52 4.10
CA VAL A 78 18.40 -19.41 4.21
C VAL A 78 18.93 -18.10 3.63
N GLN A 79 20.23 -17.84 3.72
CA GLN A 79 20.84 -16.63 3.17
C GLN A 79 20.78 -16.61 1.64
N PHE A 80 20.91 -17.76 1.01
CA PHE A 80 20.79 -17.89 -0.45
C PHE A 80 19.33 -17.68 -0.88
N ALA A 81 18.36 -18.23 -0.14
CA ALA A 81 16.94 -18.01 -0.40
C ALA A 81 16.56 -16.52 -0.26
N ILE A 82 17.07 -15.83 0.77
CA ILE A 82 16.86 -14.38 0.95
C ILE A 82 17.52 -13.59 -0.19
N LYS A 83 18.70 -13.99 -0.64
CA LYS A 83 19.37 -13.33 -1.76
C LYS A 83 18.58 -13.53 -3.05
N ALA A 84 18.14 -14.76 -3.33
CA ALA A 84 17.33 -15.11 -4.49
C ALA A 84 16.01 -14.33 -4.51
N SER A 85 15.32 -14.23 -3.37
CA SER A 85 14.06 -13.46 -3.26
C SER A 85 14.26 -11.97 -3.61
N LYS A 86 15.38 -11.37 -3.23
CA LYS A 86 15.70 -9.98 -3.51
C LYS A 86 16.18 -9.72 -4.93
N SER A 87 16.87 -10.70 -5.55
CA SER A 87 17.38 -10.58 -6.91
C SER A 87 16.37 -10.97 -7.99
N GLY A 88 15.20 -11.50 -7.61
CA GLY A 88 14.23 -12.06 -8.54
C GLY A 88 14.58 -13.45 -9.08
N ALA A 89 15.64 -14.10 -8.56
CA ALA A 89 16.05 -15.44 -8.96
C ALA A 89 15.18 -16.52 -8.27
N TRP A 90 13.88 -16.47 -8.56
CA TRP A 90 12.89 -17.42 -8.03
C TRP A 90 11.69 -17.54 -8.97
N HIS A 91 10.98 -18.64 -8.89
CA HIS A 91 9.76 -18.90 -9.65
C HIS A 91 8.74 -19.64 -8.76
N VAL A 92 7.50 -19.72 -9.20
CA VAL A 92 6.45 -20.49 -8.53
C VAL A 92 6.32 -21.83 -9.24
N ASN A 93 6.36 -22.93 -8.49
CA ASN A 93 6.19 -24.27 -9.04
C ASN A 93 4.70 -24.61 -9.29
N GLU A 94 4.43 -25.78 -9.86
CA GLU A 94 3.07 -26.23 -10.15
C GLU A 94 2.17 -26.36 -8.90
N ALA A 95 2.76 -26.51 -7.72
CA ALA A 95 2.05 -26.57 -6.45
C ALA A 95 1.79 -25.19 -5.84
N GLY A 96 2.19 -24.08 -6.50
CA GLY A 96 2.03 -22.73 -6.01
C GLY A 96 3.09 -22.27 -4.99
N ALA A 97 4.10 -23.09 -4.72
CA ALA A 97 5.17 -22.76 -3.78
C ALA A 97 6.33 -22.06 -4.49
N PRO A 98 6.93 -21.00 -3.89
CA PRO A 98 8.11 -20.36 -4.43
C PRO A 98 9.34 -21.28 -4.34
N VAL A 99 10.09 -21.31 -5.43
CA VAL A 99 11.37 -22.01 -5.55
C VAL A 99 12.45 -20.99 -5.81
N CYS A 100 13.42 -20.92 -4.90
CA CYS A 100 14.57 -20.03 -5.00
C CYS A 100 15.72 -20.73 -5.76
N GLU A 101 16.24 -20.06 -6.79
CA GLU A 101 17.43 -20.53 -7.50
C GLU A 101 18.69 -20.11 -6.71
N THR A 102 19.44 -21.09 -6.25
CA THR A 102 20.62 -20.84 -5.43
C THR A 102 21.87 -21.51 -6.01
N PRO A 103 23.07 -21.06 -5.66
CA PRO A 103 24.30 -21.72 -6.10
C PRO A 103 24.41 -23.19 -5.68
N ASN A 104 23.66 -23.62 -4.65
CA ASN A 104 23.64 -24.98 -4.14
C ASN A 104 22.49 -25.82 -4.74
N GLY A 105 21.75 -25.28 -5.71
CA GLY A 105 20.56 -25.87 -6.31
C GLY A 105 19.28 -25.12 -5.96
N GLU A 106 18.16 -25.65 -6.40
CA GLU A 106 16.84 -25.08 -6.15
C GLU A 106 16.37 -25.39 -4.73
N ILE A 107 15.80 -24.37 -4.07
CA ILE A 107 15.22 -24.49 -2.74
C ILE A 107 13.74 -24.12 -2.82
N ALA A 108 12.86 -25.12 -2.69
CA ALA A 108 11.44 -24.87 -2.52
C ALA A 108 11.16 -24.41 -1.08
N LEU A 109 10.40 -23.32 -0.95
CA LEU A 109 9.96 -22.81 0.35
C LEU A 109 8.64 -23.46 0.76
N GLU A 110 8.50 -23.75 2.05
CA GLU A 110 7.30 -24.34 2.64
C GLU A 110 6.37 -23.26 3.21
N GLU A 111 5.12 -23.62 3.45
CA GLU A 111 4.14 -22.73 4.03
C GLU A 111 4.62 -22.14 5.38
N GLY A 112 4.48 -20.83 5.55
CA GLY A 112 4.99 -20.09 6.70
C GLY A 112 6.45 -19.65 6.57
N GLU A 113 7.23 -20.20 5.65
CA GLU A 113 8.62 -19.77 5.38
C GLU A 113 8.71 -18.56 4.47
N TYR A 114 7.61 -18.19 3.81
CA TYR A 114 7.55 -17.10 2.87
C TYR A 114 6.22 -16.34 2.91
N GLU A 115 6.23 -15.18 2.33
CA GLU A 115 5.06 -14.37 2.02
C GLU A 115 5.19 -13.88 0.57
N LEU A 116 4.16 -14.12 -0.25
CA LEU A 116 4.06 -13.55 -1.59
C LEU A 116 3.26 -12.27 -1.51
N ILE A 117 3.87 -11.16 -1.90
CA ILE A 117 3.26 -9.84 -1.87
C ILE A 117 3.11 -9.34 -3.30
N ASN A 118 1.89 -8.99 -3.66
CA ASN A 118 1.66 -8.28 -4.91
C ASN A 118 2.06 -6.81 -4.75
N ARG A 119 2.89 -6.32 -5.64
CA ARG A 119 3.32 -4.94 -5.69
C ARG A 119 3.09 -4.39 -7.09
N VAL A 120 2.72 -3.12 -7.16
CA VAL A 120 2.71 -2.42 -8.45
C VAL A 120 4.13 -2.01 -8.80
N GLU A 121 4.59 -2.41 -9.98
CA GLU A 121 5.82 -1.91 -10.54
C GLU A 121 5.57 -0.52 -11.13
N GLU A 122 6.27 0.45 -10.61
CA GLU A 122 6.23 1.82 -11.11
C GLU A 122 7.05 1.88 -12.40
N LYS A 123 6.38 2.16 -13.53
CA LYS A 123 7.01 2.13 -14.86
C LYS A 123 8.02 3.25 -15.10
N ASP A 124 7.85 4.36 -14.39
CA ASP A 124 8.76 5.49 -14.51
C ASP A 124 8.84 6.32 -13.21
N ALA A 125 9.81 7.26 -13.18
CA ALA A 125 10.03 8.13 -12.03
C ALA A 125 8.85 9.07 -11.75
N GLN A 126 8.01 9.36 -12.74
CA GLN A 126 6.84 10.23 -12.61
C GLN A 126 5.70 9.48 -11.89
N GLU A 127 5.42 8.22 -12.26
CA GLU A 127 4.45 7.37 -11.55
C GLU A 127 4.90 7.15 -10.11
N ALA A 128 6.19 6.84 -9.90
CA ALA A 128 6.79 6.72 -8.57
C ALA A 128 6.68 8.00 -7.73
N ALA A 129 6.72 9.17 -8.36
CA ALA A 129 6.56 10.46 -7.69
C ALA A 129 5.10 10.69 -7.27
N ASN A 130 4.14 10.32 -8.12
CA ASN A 130 2.73 10.70 -8.01
C ASN A 130 1.85 9.62 -7.34
N SER A 131 2.39 8.46 -7.01
CA SER A 131 1.64 7.40 -6.35
C SER A 131 2.44 6.72 -5.24
N VAL A 132 1.76 5.96 -4.40
CA VAL A 132 2.37 5.06 -3.43
C VAL A 132 1.47 3.85 -3.23
N SER A 133 2.05 2.67 -3.29
CA SER A 133 1.34 1.41 -3.08
C SER A 133 1.69 0.75 -1.74
N ALA A 134 0.76 -0.03 -1.22
CA ALA A 134 0.97 -0.85 -0.03
C ALA A 134 0.16 -2.14 -0.11
N ALA A 135 0.78 -3.25 0.28
CA ALA A 135 0.10 -4.53 0.39
C ALA A 135 -0.90 -4.54 1.55
N LEU A 136 -2.00 -5.26 1.37
CA LEU A 136 -3.00 -5.50 2.43
C LEU A 136 -2.68 -6.82 3.15
N PRO A 137 -2.87 -6.88 4.48
CA PRO A 137 -2.63 -8.11 5.24
C PRO A 137 -3.53 -9.29 4.83
N THR A 138 -4.68 -8.98 4.25
CA THR A 138 -5.69 -9.96 3.81
C THR A 138 -5.53 -10.37 2.35
N GLY A 139 -4.44 -9.99 1.71
CA GLY A 139 -4.23 -10.14 0.27
C GLY A 139 -4.65 -8.92 -0.52
N GLY A 140 -4.07 -8.78 -1.72
CA GLY A 140 -4.26 -7.58 -2.54
C GLY A 140 -3.39 -6.41 -2.10
N PHE A 141 -3.69 -5.22 -2.62
CA PHE A 141 -2.93 -4.00 -2.33
C PHE A 141 -3.78 -2.75 -2.57
N VAL A 142 -3.27 -1.62 -2.13
CA VAL A 142 -3.87 -0.31 -2.38
C VAL A 142 -2.86 0.60 -3.06
N ILE A 143 -3.35 1.48 -3.92
CA ILE A 143 -2.57 2.52 -4.59
C ILE A 143 -3.20 3.86 -4.21
N LEU A 144 -2.42 4.73 -3.61
CA LEU A 144 -2.82 6.07 -3.24
C LEU A 144 -2.21 7.05 -4.23
N ASP A 145 -3.06 7.78 -4.94
CA ASP A 145 -2.64 8.91 -5.76
C ASP A 145 -2.21 10.06 -4.84
N THR A 146 -1.01 10.53 -5.05
CA THR A 146 -0.38 11.57 -4.23
C THR A 146 -0.14 12.86 -5.01
N GLU A 147 -0.60 12.92 -6.25
CA GLU A 147 -0.57 14.15 -7.04
C GLU A 147 -1.51 15.20 -6.45
N LEU A 148 -1.01 16.41 -6.30
CA LEU A 148 -1.76 17.53 -5.74
C LEU A 148 -2.03 18.55 -6.83
N ASN A 149 -3.30 18.87 -7.02
CA ASN A 149 -3.73 19.99 -7.83
C ASN A 149 -4.11 21.20 -6.95
N ASP A 150 -4.36 22.34 -7.58
CA ASP A 150 -4.66 23.60 -6.89
C ASP A 150 -5.91 23.50 -5.99
N ASP A 151 -6.94 22.76 -6.41
CA ASP A 151 -8.16 22.56 -5.63
C ASP A 151 -7.91 21.74 -4.36
N LEU A 152 -7.14 20.68 -4.47
CA LEU A 152 -6.76 19.84 -3.31
C LEU A 152 -5.86 20.61 -2.35
N LEU A 153 -4.96 21.44 -2.85
CA LEU A 153 -4.13 22.32 -2.04
C LEU A 153 -4.97 23.37 -1.32
N ALA A 154 -5.88 24.04 -2.03
CA ALA A 154 -6.79 25.03 -1.44
C ALA A 154 -7.65 24.44 -0.33
N GLU A 155 -8.21 23.24 -0.54
CA GLU A 155 -8.96 22.54 0.49
C GLU A 155 -8.08 22.15 1.70
N GLY A 156 -6.86 21.71 1.45
CA GLY A 156 -5.87 21.46 2.50
C GLY A 156 -5.61 22.67 3.37
N TYR A 157 -5.43 23.84 2.76
CA TYR A 157 -5.29 25.11 3.47
C TYR A 157 -6.55 25.49 4.26
N ALA A 158 -7.75 25.34 3.68
CA ALA A 158 -8.99 25.60 4.38
C ALA A 158 -9.13 24.74 5.66
N ARG A 159 -8.76 23.46 5.59
CA ARG A 159 -8.75 22.56 6.74
C ARG A 159 -7.72 22.96 7.80
N ASP A 160 -6.56 23.45 7.39
CA ASP A 160 -5.55 23.99 8.32
C ASP A 160 -6.04 25.27 9.02
N VAL A 161 -6.75 26.15 8.31
CA VAL A 161 -7.40 27.36 8.89
C VAL A 161 -8.46 26.95 9.92
N ILE A 162 -9.37 26.03 9.54
CA ILE A 162 -10.40 25.51 10.47
C ILE A 162 -9.76 24.98 11.75
N ARG A 163 -8.70 24.20 11.60
CA ARG A 163 -7.98 23.65 12.74
C ARG A 163 -7.35 24.73 13.62
N SER A 164 -6.71 25.72 13.01
CA SER A 164 -6.10 26.82 13.75
C SER A 164 -7.14 27.60 14.54
N VAL A 165 -8.30 27.85 13.95
CA VAL A 165 -9.44 28.47 14.65
C VAL A 165 -9.93 27.62 15.81
N GLN A 166 -10.10 26.30 15.62
CA GLN A 166 -10.51 25.41 16.68
C GLN A 166 -9.50 25.32 17.83
N ASP A 167 -8.21 25.28 17.50
CA ASP A 167 -7.15 25.29 18.51
C ASP A 167 -7.11 26.62 19.30
N ALA A 168 -7.32 27.77 18.64
CA ALA A 168 -7.43 29.06 19.27
C ALA A 168 -8.67 29.17 20.18
N ARG A 169 -9.83 28.66 19.73
CA ARG A 169 -11.06 28.61 20.55
C ARG A 169 -10.83 27.77 21.81
N LYS A 170 -10.22 26.60 21.66
CA LYS A 170 -9.89 25.74 22.79
C LYS A 170 -8.92 26.41 23.76
N ALA A 171 -7.92 27.14 23.26
CA ALA A 171 -6.98 27.89 24.09
C ALA A 171 -7.65 29.06 24.84
N ALA A 172 -8.74 29.60 24.28
CA ALA A 172 -9.55 30.67 24.90
C ALA A 172 -10.68 30.11 25.80
N ASP A 173 -10.72 28.79 26.03
CA ASP A 173 -11.73 28.09 26.84
C ASP A 173 -13.18 28.32 26.33
N LEU A 174 -13.34 28.48 25.02
CA LEU A 174 -14.65 28.65 24.37
C LEU A 174 -15.30 27.30 24.08
N ASP A 175 -16.59 27.18 24.43
CA ASP A 175 -17.37 25.98 24.12
C ASP A 175 -17.68 25.90 22.61
N ILE A 176 -18.00 24.67 22.14
CA ILE A 176 -18.41 24.41 20.75
C ILE A 176 -19.66 25.21 20.38
N ALA A 177 -20.56 25.46 21.34
CA ALA A 177 -21.79 26.23 21.16
C ALA A 177 -21.59 27.74 21.14
N ASP A 178 -20.45 28.25 21.59
CA ASP A 178 -20.16 29.70 21.59
C ASP A 178 -20.06 30.22 20.17
N ARG A 179 -20.88 31.18 19.82
CA ARG A 179 -20.82 31.88 18.53
C ARG A 179 -19.92 33.11 18.68
N ILE A 180 -19.04 33.27 17.70
CA ILE A 180 -18.19 34.45 17.54
C ILE A 180 -18.91 35.43 16.63
#